data_10fb19adf2c45a12984d73b3bdca4a38
#
_entry.id   10fb19adf2c45a12984d73b3bdca4a38
#
_cell.length_a   1.000
_cell.length_b   1.000
_cell.length_c   1.000
_cell.angle_alpha   90.00
_cell.angle_beta   90.00
_cell.angle_gamma   90.00
#
_symmetry.space_group_name_H-M   'P 1'
#
loop_
_entity.id
_entity.type
_entity.pdbx_description
1 polymer ?
#
loop_
_entity_poly.entity_id
_entity_poly.type
_entity_poly.pdbx_seq_one_letter_code
_entity_poly.pdbx_strand_id
1 'polypeptide(L)'
;GGIINLGNEIAGPRAGGYVCTDVEEILNLPDMDFTKGRIQETLLACKKLREEGEHVVFEVAGPFTILNVLIDARYVFKGMRKKPEVMEKVFWKLGDQILKYMELVKEYGGDLISYADSSGGVNILGPKMMEAVTVNFTYPFLKKVEQLADDKTMILLCPKTTLALIGTEKAKFVDHQ
;
A
#
# COMPACT_ATOMS: atom_id res chain seq x y z
N GLY A 1 0.76 -14.15 4.21
CA GLY A 1 -0.44 -13.56 3.63
C GLY A 1 -1.65 -13.75 4.51
N GLY A 2 -2.73 -13.02 4.21
CA GLY A 2 -3.99 -13.15 4.95
C GLY A 2 -4.67 -14.51 4.71
N ILE A 3 -5.67 -14.81 5.53
CA ILE A 3 -6.53 -15.98 5.36
C ILE A 3 -7.51 -15.68 4.22
N ILE A 4 -7.55 -16.54 3.21
CA ILE A 4 -8.42 -16.38 2.04
C ILE A 4 -9.50 -17.46 2.07
N ASN A 5 -10.74 -17.03 1.98
CA ASN A 5 -11.87 -17.89 1.60
C ASN A 5 -11.97 -17.86 0.06
N LEU A 6 -11.78 -19.00 -0.56
CA LEU A 6 -11.78 -19.11 -2.03
C LEU A 6 -13.16 -18.79 -2.66
N GLY A 7 -14.21 -18.73 -1.84
CA GLY A 7 -15.56 -18.47 -2.32
C GLY A 7 -16.23 -19.72 -2.96
N ASN A 8 -17.22 -19.45 -3.77
CA ASN A 8 -17.96 -20.45 -4.55
C ASN A 8 -18.35 -19.83 -5.91
N GLU A 9 -19.17 -20.52 -6.70
CA GLU A 9 -19.61 -20.06 -8.03
C GLU A 9 -20.34 -18.69 -8.01
N ILE A 10 -20.92 -18.29 -6.87
CA ILE A 10 -21.69 -17.05 -6.71
C ILE A 10 -20.84 -15.94 -6.10
N ALA A 11 -19.97 -16.27 -5.14
CA ALA A 11 -19.14 -15.32 -4.42
C ALA A 11 -17.66 -15.66 -4.60
N GLY A 12 -16.92 -14.78 -5.26
CA GLY A 12 -15.50 -14.93 -5.51
C GLY A 12 -14.63 -14.96 -4.22
N PRO A 13 -13.31 -15.06 -4.38
CA PRO A 13 -12.38 -15.07 -3.25
C PRO A 13 -12.48 -13.79 -2.40
N ARG A 14 -12.46 -13.97 -1.08
CA ARG A 14 -12.55 -12.87 -0.10
C ARG A 14 -11.68 -13.14 1.13
N ALA A 15 -11.47 -12.11 1.96
CA ALA A 15 -10.83 -12.30 3.25
C ALA A 15 -11.64 -13.31 4.09
N GLY A 16 -10.98 -14.37 4.56
CA GLY A 16 -11.58 -15.46 5.34
C GLY A 16 -11.37 -15.34 6.84
N GLY A 17 -10.54 -14.37 7.27
CA GLY A 17 -10.20 -14.12 8.67
C GLY A 17 -8.92 -13.31 8.80
N TYR A 18 -8.53 -13.04 10.03
CA TYR A 18 -7.33 -12.29 10.36
C TYR A 18 -6.22 -13.22 10.86
N VAL A 19 -4.97 -12.89 10.55
CA VAL A 19 -3.79 -13.66 11.01
C VAL A 19 -3.19 -13.10 12.29
N CYS A 20 -3.55 -11.86 12.65
CA CYS A 20 -3.06 -11.17 13.84
C CYS A 20 -4.22 -10.69 14.72
N THR A 21 -3.99 -10.66 16.03
CA THR A 21 -4.91 -10.16 17.05
C THR A 21 -4.33 -8.99 17.85
N ASP A 22 -3.04 -8.71 17.70
CA ASP A 22 -2.36 -7.51 18.19
C ASP A 22 -1.41 -6.95 17.12
N VAL A 23 -1.21 -5.63 17.13
CA VAL A 23 -0.36 -4.94 16.13
C VAL A 23 1.12 -5.33 16.22
N GLU A 24 1.58 -5.76 17.40
CA GLU A 24 2.96 -6.24 17.61
C GLU A 24 3.23 -7.54 16.85
N GLU A 25 2.22 -8.40 16.67
CA GLU A 25 2.35 -9.65 15.94
C GLU A 25 2.73 -9.42 14.47
N ILE A 26 2.35 -8.27 13.90
CA ILE A 26 2.70 -7.90 12.53
C ILE A 26 4.22 -7.74 12.36
N LEU A 27 4.90 -7.27 13.41
CA LEU A 27 6.36 -7.12 13.39
C LEU A 27 7.08 -8.48 13.30
N ASN A 28 6.42 -9.55 13.75
CA ASN A 28 6.94 -10.91 13.72
C ASN A 28 6.57 -11.69 12.45
N LEU A 29 5.70 -11.13 11.59
CA LEU A 29 5.39 -11.77 10.33
C LEU A 29 6.63 -11.81 9.43
N PRO A 30 6.82 -12.91 8.67
CA PRO A 30 7.90 -12.98 7.69
C PRO A 30 7.72 -11.91 6.62
N ASP A 31 8.83 -11.50 6.03
CA ASP A 31 8.82 -10.59 4.90
C ASP A 31 8.14 -11.23 3.68
N MET A 32 7.65 -10.38 2.78
CA MET A 32 7.03 -10.84 1.54
C MET A 32 8.07 -11.55 0.67
N ASP A 33 7.70 -12.74 0.20
CA ASP A 33 8.50 -13.47 -0.78
C ASP A 33 7.94 -13.17 -2.18
N PHE A 34 8.65 -12.32 -2.91
CA PHE A 34 8.26 -11.89 -4.25
C PHE A 34 8.59 -12.91 -5.34
N THR A 35 9.23 -14.02 -4.97
CA THR A 35 9.69 -15.05 -5.92
C THR A 35 8.70 -16.19 -6.11
N LYS A 36 7.53 -16.13 -5.49
CA LYS A 36 6.52 -17.19 -5.57
C LYS A 36 5.09 -16.70 -5.36
N GLY A 37 4.15 -17.59 -5.69
CA GLY A 37 2.72 -17.37 -5.52
C GLY A 37 2.18 -16.24 -6.41
N ARG A 38 1.03 -15.70 -6.03
CA ARG A 38 0.31 -14.70 -6.82
C ARG A 38 1.15 -13.45 -7.11
N ILE A 39 1.98 -13.02 -6.17
CA ILE A 39 2.79 -11.82 -6.33
C ILE A 39 3.83 -11.98 -7.45
N GLN A 40 4.46 -13.15 -7.53
CA GLN A 40 5.35 -13.50 -8.64
C GLN A 40 4.60 -13.57 -9.98
N GLU A 41 3.43 -14.23 -9.99
CA GLU A 41 2.62 -14.36 -11.22
C GLU A 41 2.20 -13.00 -11.78
N THR A 42 1.84 -12.05 -10.91
CA THR A 42 1.48 -10.69 -11.36
C THR A 42 2.69 -9.93 -11.91
N LEU A 43 3.88 -10.10 -11.34
CA LEU A 43 5.11 -9.51 -11.89
C LEU A 43 5.47 -10.12 -13.26
N LEU A 44 5.37 -11.44 -13.39
CA LEU A 44 5.61 -12.13 -14.66
C LEU A 44 4.60 -11.72 -15.74
N ALA A 45 3.33 -11.54 -15.37
CA ALA A 45 2.30 -11.03 -16.27
C ALA A 45 2.61 -9.60 -16.75
N CYS A 46 3.08 -8.72 -15.84
CA CYS A 46 3.52 -7.37 -16.18
C CYS A 46 4.62 -7.43 -17.26
N LYS A 47 5.66 -8.23 -17.03
CA LYS A 47 6.75 -8.40 -17.98
C LYS A 47 6.27 -8.89 -19.34
N LYS A 48 5.43 -9.91 -19.35
CA LYS A 48 4.87 -10.47 -20.60
C LYS A 48 4.08 -9.44 -21.39
N LEU A 49 3.20 -8.68 -20.74
CA LEU A 49 2.44 -7.62 -21.40
C LEU A 49 3.37 -6.54 -22.02
N ARG A 50 4.43 -6.18 -21.31
CA ARG A 50 5.43 -5.24 -21.85
C ARG A 50 6.16 -5.81 -23.06
N GLU A 51 6.53 -7.09 -23.05
CA GLU A 51 7.16 -7.77 -24.19
C GLU A 51 6.22 -7.83 -25.41
N GLU A 52 4.91 -7.87 -25.19
CA GLU A 52 3.86 -7.81 -26.22
C GLU A 52 3.57 -6.37 -26.72
N GLY A 53 4.23 -5.34 -26.13
CA GLY A 53 4.09 -3.93 -26.52
C GLY A 53 2.97 -3.18 -25.80
N GLU A 54 2.35 -3.78 -24.77
CA GLU A 54 1.27 -3.17 -23.99
C GLU A 54 1.81 -2.17 -22.96
N HIS A 55 1.01 -1.15 -22.64
CA HIS A 55 1.25 -0.25 -21.53
C HIS A 55 0.66 -0.82 -20.24
N VAL A 56 1.48 -0.96 -19.20
CA VAL A 56 1.08 -1.61 -17.97
C VAL A 56 0.89 -0.62 -16.85
N VAL A 57 -0.35 -0.51 -16.37
CA VAL A 57 -0.70 0.15 -15.11
C VAL A 57 -0.72 -0.91 -14.01
N PHE A 58 0.13 -0.74 -13.00
CA PHE A 58 0.26 -1.71 -11.90
C PHE A 58 -0.23 -1.11 -10.60
N GLU A 59 -1.28 -1.70 -10.00
CA GLU A 59 -1.82 -1.22 -8.73
C GLU A 59 -1.04 -1.80 -7.55
N VAL A 60 -0.63 -0.94 -6.62
CA VAL A 60 0.07 -1.29 -5.38
C VAL A 60 -0.69 -0.75 -4.18
N ALA A 61 -1.08 -1.66 -3.29
CA ALA A 61 -1.80 -1.31 -2.07
C ALA A 61 -0.88 -0.69 -1.01
N GLY A 62 -1.36 0.33 -0.32
CA GLY A 62 -0.67 0.92 0.81
C GLY A 62 -0.86 0.16 2.12
N PRO A 63 -0.15 0.56 3.20
CA PRO A 63 -0.07 -0.20 4.45
C PRO A 63 -1.41 -0.33 5.18
N PHE A 64 -2.29 0.66 5.17
CA PHE A 64 -3.62 0.52 5.77
C PHE A 64 -4.48 -0.51 5.05
N THR A 65 -4.40 -0.54 3.71
CA THR A 65 -5.11 -1.53 2.90
C THR A 65 -4.59 -2.94 3.19
N ILE A 66 -3.29 -3.10 3.37
CA ILE A 66 -2.68 -4.37 3.77
C ILE A 66 -3.09 -4.77 5.19
N LEU A 67 -3.08 -3.82 6.14
CA LEU A 67 -3.50 -4.08 7.52
C LEU A 67 -4.92 -4.62 7.61
N ASN A 68 -5.85 -4.14 6.78
CA ASN A 68 -7.24 -4.61 6.75
C ASN A 68 -7.40 -6.11 6.42
N VAL A 69 -6.41 -6.74 5.81
CA VAL A 69 -6.40 -8.20 5.57
C VAL A 69 -5.59 -8.99 6.61
N LEU A 70 -4.76 -8.32 7.38
CA LEU A 70 -3.92 -8.97 8.39
C LEU A 70 -4.56 -8.97 9.78
N ILE A 71 -5.28 -7.89 10.14
CA ILE A 71 -5.78 -7.65 11.48
C ILE A 71 -7.09 -6.86 11.45
N ASP A 72 -7.98 -7.11 12.41
CA ASP A 72 -9.20 -6.33 12.56
C ASP A 72 -8.88 -4.85 12.85
N ALA A 73 -9.55 -3.94 12.15
CA ALA A 73 -9.34 -2.50 12.25
C ALA A 73 -9.43 -1.96 13.70
N ARG A 74 -10.21 -2.60 14.59
CA ARG A 74 -10.29 -2.24 16.01
C ARG A 74 -8.92 -2.27 16.70
N TYR A 75 -8.08 -3.24 16.37
CA TYR A 75 -6.72 -3.36 16.93
C TYR A 75 -5.78 -2.33 16.33
N VAL A 76 -5.93 -1.99 15.05
CA VAL A 76 -5.17 -0.91 14.40
C VAL A 76 -5.46 0.42 15.10
N PHE A 77 -6.75 0.80 15.25
CA PHE A 77 -7.12 2.04 15.93
C PHE A 77 -6.70 2.07 17.42
N LYS A 78 -6.78 0.93 18.11
CA LYS A 78 -6.27 0.81 19.48
C LYS A 78 -4.76 1.01 19.51
N GLY A 79 -4.02 0.39 18.58
CA GLY A 79 -2.58 0.53 18.42
C GLY A 79 -2.16 1.98 18.20
N MET A 80 -2.80 2.66 17.25
CA MET A 80 -2.51 4.07 16.94
C MET A 80 -2.69 5.00 18.15
N ARG A 81 -3.63 4.70 19.04
CA ARG A 81 -3.85 5.50 20.25
C ARG A 81 -2.97 5.11 21.43
N LYS A 82 -2.69 3.82 21.60
CA LYS A 82 -2.06 3.28 22.81
C LYS A 82 -0.60 2.86 22.62
N LYS A 83 -0.21 2.56 21.38
CA LYS A 83 1.12 2.06 21.01
C LYS A 83 1.63 2.78 19.74
N PRO A 84 1.67 4.12 19.69
CA PRO A 84 2.01 4.86 18.46
C PRO A 84 3.39 4.48 17.91
N GLU A 85 4.38 4.25 18.79
CA GLU A 85 5.74 3.84 18.39
C GLU A 85 5.77 2.44 17.76
N VAL A 86 4.89 1.53 18.20
CA VAL A 86 4.73 0.21 17.57
C VAL A 86 4.10 0.37 16.20
N MET A 87 3.07 1.18 16.08
CA MET A 87 2.40 1.43 14.82
C MET A 87 3.33 2.08 13.79
N GLU A 88 4.19 2.99 14.22
CA GLU A 88 5.23 3.55 13.34
C GLU A 88 6.13 2.46 12.78
N LYS A 89 6.62 1.55 13.62
CA LYS A 89 7.43 0.40 13.19
C LYS A 89 6.66 -0.52 12.23
N VAL A 90 5.37 -0.75 12.50
CA VAL A 90 4.50 -1.55 11.62
C VAL A 90 4.36 -0.89 10.26
N PHE A 91 4.11 0.43 10.21
CA PHE A 91 4.00 1.15 8.95
C PHE A 91 5.30 1.10 8.15
N TRP A 92 6.44 1.28 8.79
CA TRP A 92 7.73 1.21 8.11
C TRP A 92 8.07 -0.20 7.66
N LYS A 93 7.79 -1.23 8.47
CA LYS A 93 7.95 -2.63 8.03
C LYS A 93 7.16 -2.93 6.76
N LEU A 94 5.89 -2.49 6.69
CA LEU A 94 5.07 -2.68 5.50
C LEU A 94 5.52 -1.77 4.36
N GLY A 95 5.85 -0.51 4.66
CA GLY A 95 6.30 0.48 3.68
C GLY A 95 7.57 0.05 2.95
N ASP A 96 8.56 -0.46 3.66
CA ASP A 96 9.81 -0.92 3.06
C ASP A 96 9.59 -2.13 2.12
N GLN A 97 8.66 -3.02 2.46
CA GLN A 97 8.29 -4.13 1.58
C GLN A 97 7.47 -3.67 0.37
N ILE A 98 6.58 -2.69 0.56
CA ILE A 98 5.83 -2.05 -0.54
C ILE A 98 6.80 -1.36 -1.51
N LEU A 99 7.78 -0.62 -0.99
CA LEU A 99 8.79 0.04 -1.80
C LEU A 99 9.57 -0.96 -2.64
N LYS A 100 10.05 -2.05 -2.02
CA LYS A 100 10.71 -3.14 -2.72
C LYS A 100 9.84 -3.77 -3.81
N TYR A 101 8.54 -3.90 -3.55
CA TYR A 101 7.60 -4.39 -4.57
C TYR A 101 7.47 -3.42 -5.74
N MET A 102 7.39 -2.11 -5.48
CA MET A 102 7.36 -1.09 -6.53
C MET A 102 8.65 -1.09 -7.37
N GLU A 103 9.82 -1.28 -6.74
CA GLU A 103 11.09 -1.44 -7.45
C GLU A 103 11.02 -2.62 -8.42
N LEU A 104 10.51 -3.77 -7.97
CA LEU A 104 10.32 -4.94 -8.83
C LEU A 104 9.32 -4.68 -9.96
N VAL A 105 8.19 -4.00 -9.68
CA VAL A 105 7.22 -3.62 -10.72
C VAL A 105 7.90 -2.80 -11.82
N LYS A 106 8.74 -1.84 -11.43
CA LYS A 106 9.53 -1.04 -12.37
C LYS A 106 10.50 -1.91 -13.18
N GLU A 107 11.24 -2.81 -12.53
CA GLU A 107 12.18 -3.75 -13.18
C GLU A 107 11.44 -4.67 -14.17
N TYR A 108 10.22 -5.08 -13.86
CA TYR A 108 9.37 -5.92 -14.71
C TYR A 108 8.62 -5.13 -15.80
N GLY A 109 8.84 -3.81 -15.88
CA GLY A 109 8.38 -2.97 -16.98
C GLY A 109 7.02 -2.29 -16.75
N GLY A 110 6.60 -2.08 -15.50
CA GLY A 110 5.42 -1.27 -15.21
C GLY A 110 5.64 0.19 -15.62
N ASP A 111 4.79 0.72 -16.49
CA ASP A 111 4.85 2.11 -16.97
C ASP A 111 4.26 3.09 -15.96
N LEU A 112 3.24 2.68 -15.25
CA LEU A 112 2.57 3.46 -14.24
C LEU A 112 2.30 2.60 -13.00
N ILE A 113 2.80 3.06 -11.85
CA ILE A 113 2.49 2.46 -10.54
C ILE A 113 1.40 3.28 -9.88
N SER A 114 0.20 2.69 -9.76
CA SER A 114 -0.94 3.27 -9.07
C SER A 114 -0.90 2.91 -7.59
N TYR A 115 -0.46 3.83 -6.73
CA TYR A 115 -0.45 3.64 -5.29
C TYR A 115 -1.81 3.96 -4.68
N ALA A 116 -2.43 2.99 -4.04
CA ALA A 116 -3.74 3.11 -3.43
C ALA A 116 -3.76 2.68 -1.96
N ASP A 117 -3.93 3.65 -1.05
CA ASP A 117 -4.16 3.39 0.39
C ASP A 117 -5.49 3.98 0.85
N SER A 118 -6.57 3.53 0.24
CA SER A 118 -7.92 4.06 0.46
C SER A 118 -8.43 3.88 1.89
N SER A 119 -7.89 2.93 2.63
CA SER A 119 -8.24 2.68 4.04
C SER A 119 -7.57 3.65 5.01
N GLY A 120 -6.55 4.38 4.58
CA GLY A 120 -5.90 5.47 5.32
C GLY A 120 -6.58 6.83 5.17
N GLY A 121 -7.73 6.91 4.50
CA GLY A 121 -8.42 8.17 4.24
C GLY A 121 -9.12 8.78 5.48
N VAL A 122 -9.38 10.09 5.43
CA VAL A 122 -9.99 10.87 6.52
C VAL A 122 -11.37 10.34 6.96
N ASN A 123 -12.12 9.76 6.03
CA ASN A 123 -13.43 9.16 6.29
C ASN A 123 -13.37 7.91 7.18
N ILE A 124 -12.19 7.30 7.33
CA ILE A 124 -11.96 6.12 8.17
C ILE A 124 -11.18 6.51 9.43
N LEU A 125 -10.10 7.26 9.29
CA LEU A 125 -9.22 7.61 10.40
C LEU A 125 -9.70 8.82 11.22
N GLY A 126 -10.52 9.68 10.61
CA GLY A 126 -10.79 11.02 11.11
C GLY A 126 -9.61 11.98 10.93
N PRO A 127 -9.84 13.31 11.05
CA PRO A 127 -8.84 14.31 10.62
C PRO A 127 -7.53 14.24 11.42
N LYS A 128 -7.59 14.16 12.74
CA LYS A 128 -6.38 14.16 13.59
C LYS A 128 -5.47 12.96 13.35
N MET A 129 -6.07 11.78 13.20
CA MET A 129 -5.31 10.55 12.99
C MET A 129 -4.75 10.49 11.57
N MET A 130 -5.55 10.91 10.58
CA MET A 130 -5.11 11.03 9.19
C MET A 130 -3.94 12.01 9.07
N GLU A 131 -4.01 13.18 9.71
CA GLU A 131 -2.93 14.17 9.74
C GLU A 131 -1.64 13.57 10.34
N ALA A 132 -1.74 12.94 11.52
CA ALA A 132 -0.58 12.32 12.18
C ALA A 132 0.07 11.25 11.28
N VAL A 133 -0.71 10.38 10.65
CA VAL A 133 -0.19 9.36 9.74
C VAL A 133 0.40 9.98 8.49
N THR A 134 -0.25 10.99 7.92
CA THR A 134 0.25 11.64 6.70
C THR A 134 1.59 12.31 6.95
N VAL A 135 1.74 13.02 8.06
CA VAL A 135 2.97 13.76 8.39
C VAL A 135 4.11 12.81 8.78
N ASN A 136 3.82 11.80 9.61
CA ASN A 136 4.86 10.97 10.22
C ASN A 136 5.23 9.75 9.36
N PHE A 137 4.35 9.31 8.47
CA PHE A 137 4.61 8.14 7.66
C PHE A 137 4.33 8.38 6.16
N THR A 138 3.07 8.69 5.76
CA THR A 138 2.69 8.67 4.34
C THR A 138 3.55 9.61 3.49
N TYR A 139 3.76 10.84 3.93
CA TYR A 139 4.58 11.80 3.20
C TYR A 139 6.06 11.38 3.13
N PRO A 140 6.75 11.04 4.25
CA PRO A 140 8.12 10.52 4.18
C PRO A 140 8.27 9.27 3.32
N PHE A 141 7.30 8.35 3.37
CA PHE A 141 7.28 7.17 2.52
C PHE A 141 7.16 7.53 1.03
N LEU A 142 6.23 8.40 0.68
CA LEU A 142 6.03 8.83 -0.71
C LEU A 142 7.22 9.62 -1.27
N LYS A 143 8.01 10.29 -0.41
CA LYS A 143 9.28 10.88 -0.83
C LYS A 143 10.32 9.83 -1.23
N LYS A 144 10.28 8.63 -0.68
CA LYS A 144 11.09 7.50 -1.17
C LYS A 144 10.51 6.95 -2.48
N VAL A 145 9.19 6.81 -2.57
CA VAL A 145 8.51 6.33 -3.79
C VAL A 145 8.75 7.27 -4.98
N GLU A 146 8.77 8.58 -4.76
CA GLU A 146 9.05 9.59 -5.79
C GLU A 146 10.39 9.33 -6.51
N GLN A 147 11.37 8.76 -5.81
CA GLN A 147 12.68 8.43 -6.40
C GLN A 147 12.62 7.29 -7.43
N LEU A 148 11.53 6.54 -7.46
CA LEU A 148 11.30 5.50 -8.47
C LEU A 148 10.77 6.07 -9.79
N ALA A 149 10.17 7.27 -9.77
CA ALA A 149 9.65 7.92 -10.96
C ALA A 149 10.81 8.36 -11.88
N ASP A 150 10.66 8.09 -13.17
CA ASP A 150 11.58 8.52 -14.22
C ASP A 150 10.83 8.67 -15.55
N ASP A 151 11.58 8.81 -16.67
CA ASP A 151 11.00 8.94 -18.00
C ASP A 151 10.18 7.72 -18.47
N LYS A 152 10.31 6.58 -17.79
CA LYS A 152 9.67 5.32 -18.16
C LYS A 152 8.60 4.87 -17.17
N THR A 153 8.69 5.31 -15.91
CA THR A 153 7.80 4.88 -14.85
C THR A 153 7.21 6.09 -14.14
N MET A 154 5.90 6.23 -14.21
CA MET A 154 5.13 7.26 -13.50
C MET A 154 4.54 6.70 -12.21
N ILE A 155 4.36 7.59 -11.21
CA ILE A 155 3.66 7.26 -9.96
C ILE A 155 2.34 8.03 -9.92
N LEU A 156 1.24 7.30 -9.80
CA LEU A 156 -0.10 7.83 -9.61
C LEU A 156 -0.55 7.58 -8.17
N LEU A 157 -1.04 8.62 -7.50
CA LEU A 157 -1.61 8.49 -6.17
C LEU A 157 -3.13 8.44 -6.24
N CYS A 158 -3.76 7.57 -5.44
CA CYS A 158 -5.21 7.56 -5.34
C CYS A 158 -5.72 8.89 -4.77
N PRO A 159 -6.96 9.32 -5.12
CA PRO A 159 -7.51 10.61 -4.69
C PRO A 159 -7.51 10.81 -3.17
N LYS A 160 -7.76 9.77 -2.38
CA LYS A 160 -7.75 9.87 -0.89
C LYS A 160 -6.36 10.20 -0.34
N THR A 161 -5.32 9.56 -0.88
CA THR A 161 -3.92 9.88 -0.51
C THR A 161 -3.56 11.29 -0.93
N THR A 162 -3.92 11.70 -2.15
CA THR A 162 -3.66 13.04 -2.66
C THR A 162 -4.35 14.10 -1.81
N LEU A 163 -5.64 13.92 -1.48
CA LEU A 163 -6.37 14.86 -0.63
C LEU A 163 -5.80 14.95 0.79
N ALA A 164 -5.29 13.84 1.35
CA ALA A 164 -4.62 13.86 2.65
C ALA A 164 -3.33 14.70 2.60
N LEU A 165 -2.52 14.59 1.54
CA LEU A 165 -1.33 15.40 1.35
C LEU A 165 -1.65 16.89 1.19
N ILE A 166 -2.70 17.23 0.43
CA ILE A 166 -3.14 18.61 0.24
C ILE A 166 -3.68 19.19 1.56
N GLY A 167 -4.53 18.44 2.26
CA GLY A 167 -5.12 18.86 3.53
C GLY A 167 -4.11 19.04 4.66
N THR A 168 -2.92 18.46 4.53
CA THR A 168 -1.79 18.61 5.48
C THR A 168 -0.68 19.52 4.95
N GLU A 169 -0.93 20.26 3.85
CA GLU A 169 0.02 21.17 3.21
C GLU A 169 1.33 20.50 2.74
N LYS A 170 1.30 19.18 2.50
CA LYS A 170 2.44 18.42 1.96
C LYS A 170 2.46 18.38 0.43
N ALA A 171 1.35 18.70 -0.20
CA ALA A 171 1.22 18.88 -1.64
C ALA A 171 0.26 20.02 -1.95
N LYS A 172 0.31 20.54 -3.17
CA LYS A 172 -0.60 21.56 -3.67
C LYS A 172 -0.96 21.29 -5.12
N PHE A 173 -2.12 21.79 -5.55
CA PHE A 173 -2.49 21.74 -6.95
C PHE A 173 -1.56 22.63 -7.79
N VAL A 174 -1.21 22.14 -8.96
CA VAL A 174 -0.48 22.89 -9.96
C VAL A 174 -1.32 22.84 -11.24
N ASP A 175 -1.76 24.00 -11.71
CA ASP A 175 -2.41 24.12 -13.01
C ASP A 175 -1.34 24.04 -14.11
N HIS A 176 -1.43 23.03 -14.95
CA HIS A 176 -0.69 22.99 -16.21
C HIS A 176 -1.55 23.68 -17.26
N GLN A 177 -1.18 24.92 -17.60
CA GLN A 177 -1.73 25.64 -18.75
C GLN A 177 -1.13 25.10 -20.05
#